data_4cb3c2df756433a76fa72d2e80d93bfb
#
_entry.id   4cb3c2df756433a76fa72d2e80d93bfb
#
_cell.length_a   1.000
_cell.length_b   1.000
_cell.length_c   1.000
_cell.angle_alpha   90.00
_cell.angle_beta   90.00
_cell.angle_gamma   90.00
#
_symmetry.space_group_name_H-M   'P 1'
#
loop_
_entity.id
_entity.type
_entity.pdbx_description
1 polymer ?
#
loop_
_entity_poly.entity_id
_entity_poly.type
_entity_poly.pdbx_seq_one_letter_code
_entity_poly.pdbx_strand_id
1 'polypeptide(L)'
;MISIGLDPGSKGLHGLAVYRTGRVLFALSQATTDEVLAELRRQPRCVVGIERCQSAGISGASLLQTSEYVGRFYQVCLDQGHAVELLYRRVVLKHLDISGRGNRDSLVRQRMLEMHPAGKGTKRDPGPLYGVAGHGWQAMAVAVVALDRHDREAGA
;
A
#
# COMPACT_ATOMS: atom_id res chain seq x y z
N MET A 1 -7.40 13.60 -4.95
CA MET A 1 -6.22 13.55 -4.03
C MET A 1 -5.30 12.42 -4.45
N ILE A 2 -3.99 12.48 -4.15
CA ILE A 2 -3.03 11.39 -4.37
C ILE A 2 -2.83 10.66 -3.05
N SER A 3 -2.70 9.34 -3.11
CA SER A 3 -2.21 8.53 -1.99
C SER A 3 -1.06 7.64 -2.41
N ILE A 4 -0.20 7.33 -1.44
CA ILE A 4 0.88 6.37 -1.57
C ILE A 4 0.59 5.22 -0.63
N GLY A 5 0.75 3.99 -1.09
CA GLY A 5 0.69 2.80 -0.26
C GLY A 5 2.04 2.10 -0.22
N LEU A 6 2.42 1.68 0.97
CA LEU A 6 3.67 0.96 1.23
C LEU A 6 3.37 -0.37 1.92
N ASP A 7 3.97 -1.43 1.40
CA ASP A 7 4.04 -2.76 1.98
C ASP A 7 5.51 -3.10 2.28
N PRO A 8 6.03 -2.72 3.48
CA PRO A 8 7.45 -2.86 3.79
C PRO A 8 7.87 -4.33 3.97
N GLY A 9 8.85 -4.76 3.19
CA GLY A 9 9.46 -6.08 3.32
C GLY A 9 10.72 -6.07 4.19
N SER A 10 11.07 -7.21 4.76
CA SER A 10 12.21 -7.36 5.68
C SER A 10 13.59 -7.34 5.01
N LYS A 11 13.64 -7.52 3.70
CA LYS A 11 14.91 -7.61 2.93
C LYS A 11 15.27 -6.31 2.20
N GLY A 12 14.65 -5.17 2.56
CA GLY A 12 14.88 -3.89 1.89
C GLY A 12 14.24 -3.78 0.51
N LEU A 13 13.34 -4.69 0.18
CA LEU A 13 12.49 -4.66 -1.00
C LEU A 13 11.04 -4.52 -0.56
N HIS A 14 10.33 -3.56 -1.11
CA HIS A 14 9.03 -3.10 -0.63
C HIS A 14 8.00 -3.06 -1.75
N GLY A 15 6.74 -3.27 -1.41
CA GLY A 15 5.64 -2.87 -2.26
C GLY A 15 5.46 -1.35 -2.19
N LEU A 16 5.36 -0.70 -3.34
CA LEU A 16 5.10 0.73 -3.47
C LEU A 16 4.01 0.94 -4.52
N ALA A 17 2.98 1.70 -4.19
CA ALA A 17 1.98 2.12 -5.14
C ALA A 17 1.66 3.60 -4.98
N VAL A 18 1.52 4.30 -6.10
CA VAL A 18 1.01 5.67 -6.15
C VAL A 18 -0.36 5.62 -6.83
N TYR A 19 -1.36 6.09 -6.11
CA TYR A 19 -2.75 6.02 -6.48
C TYR A 19 -3.40 7.40 -6.47
N ARG A 20 -4.22 7.65 -7.46
CA ARG A 20 -5.16 8.78 -7.48
C ARG A 20 -6.56 8.20 -7.61
N THR A 21 -7.56 8.79 -6.99
CA THR A 21 -8.93 8.27 -6.99
C THR A 21 -9.32 7.63 -8.32
N GLY A 22 -9.60 6.32 -8.30
CA GLY A 22 -9.96 5.50 -9.46
C GLY A 22 -8.82 5.08 -10.39
N ARG A 23 -7.56 5.50 -10.16
CA ARG A 23 -6.45 5.19 -11.04
C ARG A 23 -5.13 4.94 -10.32
N VAL A 24 -4.48 3.83 -10.63
CA VAL A 24 -3.07 3.59 -10.29
C VAL A 24 -2.20 4.42 -11.23
N LEU A 25 -1.30 5.22 -10.68
CA LEU A 25 -0.31 5.95 -11.46
C LEU A 25 0.89 5.05 -11.75
N PHE A 26 1.36 4.32 -10.75
CA PHE A 26 2.28 3.19 -10.89
C PHE A 26 2.28 2.33 -9.63
N ALA A 27 2.78 1.09 -9.76
CA ALA A 27 3.02 0.19 -8.62
C ALA A 27 4.26 -0.66 -8.89
N LEU A 28 5.09 -0.81 -7.86
CA LEU A 28 6.27 -1.65 -7.85
C LEU A 28 6.13 -2.74 -6.79
N SER A 29 6.53 -3.95 -7.12
CA SER A 29 6.47 -5.07 -6.18
C SER A 29 7.77 -5.28 -5.38
N GLN A 30 8.87 -4.69 -5.85
CA GLN A 30 10.20 -4.81 -5.28
C GLN A 30 10.96 -3.48 -5.33
N ALA A 31 10.30 -2.41 -4.88
CA ALA A 31 10.96 -1.12 -4.75
C ALA A 31 12.06 -1.20 -3.67
N THR A 32 13.23 -0.69 -3.97
CA THR A 32 14.30 -0.52 -2.97
C THR A 32 13.93 0.54 -1.95
N THR A 33 14.58 0.53 -0.80
CA THR A 33 14.40 1.58 0.22
C THR A 33 14.65 2.98 -0.35
N ASP A 34 15.68 3.14 -1.18
CA ASP A 34 16.01 4.43 -1.79
C ASP A 34 14.95 4.90 -2.78
N GLU A 35 14.38 4.00 -3.58
CA GLU A 35 13.26 4.31 -4.47
C GLU A 35 12.03 4.75 -3.70
N VAL A 36 11.69 4.08 -2.59
CA VAL A 36 10.58 4.49 -1.72
C VAL A 36 10.83 5.87 -1.14
N LEU A 37 12.03 6.11 -0.57
CA LEU A 37 12.39 7.41 0.01
C LEU A 37 12.41 8.53 -1.03
N ALA A 38 12.89 8.25 -2.24
CA ALA A 38 12.88 9.22 -3.35
C ALA A 38 11.44 9.57 -3.75
N GLU A 39 10.57 8.57 -3.83
CA GLU A 39 9.16 8.79 -4.17
C GLU A 39 8.42 9.61 -3.10
N LEU A 40 8.61 9.29 -1.82
CA LEU A 40 8.02 10.07 -0.73
C LEU A 40 8.45 11.54 -0.74
N ARG A 41 9.72 11.82 -1.07
CA ARG A 41 10.24 13.19 -1.17
C ARG A 41 9.77 13.92 -2.43
N ARG A 42 9.53 13.18 -3.52
CA ARG A 42 9.14 13.76 -4.82
C ARG A 42 7.67 14.17 -4.86
N GLN A 43 6.82 13.45 -4.15
CA GLN A 43 5.38 13.73 -4.18
C GLN A 43 5.05 15.00 -3.38
N PRO A 44 4.09 15.82 -3.85
CA PRO A 44 3.52 16.88 -3.03
C PRO A 44 2.83 16.27 -1.80
N ARG A 45 2.47 17.11 -0.83
CA ARG A 45 1.72 16.65 0.34
C ARG A 45 0.52 15.80 -0.07
N CYS A 46 0.49 14.58 0.42
CA CYS A 46 -0.50 13.57 0.07
C CYS A 46 -0.79 12.66 1.28
N VAL A 47 -1.69 11.72 1.11
CA VAL A 47 -1.96 10.67 2.10
C VAL A 47 -0.97 9.52 1.87
N VAL A 48 -0.34 9.02 2.93
CA VAL A 48 0.55 7.86 2.86
C VAL A 48 0.06 6.77 3.80
N GLY A 49 -0.35 5.65 3.25
CA GLY A 49 -0.62 4.42 4.01
C GLY A 49 0.65 3.58 4.12
N ILE A 50 0.98 3.13 5.32
CA ILE A 50 2.10 2.21 5.56
C ILE A 50 1.55 0.96 6.25
N GLU A 51 1.69 -0.21 5.63
CA GLU A 51 1.32 -1.46 6.30
C GLU A 51 2.29 -1.74 7.44
N ARG A 52 1.73 -1.96 8.64
CA ARG A 52 2.49 -2.34 9.83
C ARG A 52 2.56 -3.85 9.96
N CYS A 53 3.73 -4.34 10.32
CA CYS A 53 3.86 -5.72 10.78
C CYS A 53 3.04 -5.92 12.07
N GLN A 54 2.42 -7.09 12.16
CA GLN A 54 1.80 -7.56 13.38
C GLN A 54 2.50 -8.84 13.79
N SER A 55 2.99 -8.90 15.02
CA SER A 55 3.45 -10.15 15.60
C SER A 55 2.26 -11.10 15.77
N ALA A 56 2.30 -12.23 15.09
CA ALA A 56 1.37 -13.34 15.28
C ALA A 56 1.91 -14.34 16.31
N GLY A 57 2.61 -13.85 17.34
CA GLY A 57 3.27 -14.68 18.35
C GLY A 57 4.69 -15.14 17.97
N ILE A 58 5.18 -14.75 16.80
CA ILE A 58 6.56 -15.03 16.36
C ILE A 58 7.29 -13.70 16.28
N SER A 59 8.19 -13.46 17.22
CA SER A 59 9.16 -12.37 17.14
C SER A 59 10.42 -12.91 16.45
N GLY A 60 10.89 -12.25 15.41
CA GLY A 60 12.09 -12.62 14.70
C GLY A 60 12.80 -11.44 14.08
N ALA A 61 14.04 -11.64 13.63
CA ALA A 61 14.85 -10.60 13.01
C ALA A 61 14.13 -9.90 11.83
N SER A 62 13.33 -10.63 11.06
CA SER A 62 12.57 -10.05 9.95
C SER A 62 11.48 -9.07 10.40
N LEU A 63 10.84 -9.32 11.54
CA LEU A 63 9.84 -8.41 12.12
C LEU A 63 10.51 -7.10 12.57
N LEU A 64 11.65 -7.19 13.23
CA LEU A 64 12.41 -6.02 13.66
C LEU A 64 12.88 -5.20 12.46
N GLN A 65 13.46 -5.83 11.46
CA GLN A 65 13.88 -5.18 10.21
C GLN A 65 12.72 -4.48 9.51
N THR A 66 11.59 -5.14 9.36
CA THR A 66 10.41 -4.51 8.76
C THR A 66 9.94 -3.31 9.58
N SER A 67 9.96 -3.40 10.91
CA SER A 67 9.59 -2.29 11.80
C SER A 67 10.54 -1.09 11.67
N GLU A 68 11.84 -1.34 11.45
CA GLU A 68 12.82 -0.28 11.18
C GLU A 68 12.50 0.46 9.86
N TYR A 69 12.14 -0.26 8.80
CA TYR A 69 11.70 0.38 7.54
C TYR A 69 10.42 1.17 7.71
N VAL A 70 9.43 0.63 8.42
CA VAL A 70 8.21 1.38 8.76
C VAL A 70 8.55 2.69 9.46
N GLY A 71 9.42 2.66 10.47
CA GLY A 71 9.86 3.85 11.20
C GLY A 71 10.55 4.88 10.30
N ARG A 72 11.45 4.44 9.41
CA ARG A 72 12.15 5.31 8.45
C ARG A 72 11.19 5.99 7.49
N PHE A 73 10.25 5.24 6.91
CA PHE A 73 9.26 5.79 5.98
C PHE A 73 8.30 6.75 6.69
N TYR A 74 7.85 6.38 7.89
CA TYR A 74 7.01 7.23 8.72
C TYR A 74 7.67 8.59 9.00
N GLN A 75 8.95 8.58 9.43
CA GLN A 75 9.66 9.83 9.73
C GLN A 75 9.78 10.72 8.49
N VAL A 76 10.15 10.16 7.34
CA VAL A 76 10.24 10.94 6.08
C VAL A 76 8.87 11.52 5.69
N CYS A 77 7.79 10.77 5.88
CA CYS A 77 6.46 11.29 5.63
C CYS A 77 6.13 12.51 6.50
N LEU A 78 6.45 12.45 7.79
CA LEU A 78 6.24 13.59 8.70
C LEU A 78 7.09 14.80 8.28
N ASP A 79 8.36 14.60 7.93
CA ASP A 79 9.27 15.65 7.49
C ASP A 79 8.79 16.34 6.20
N GLN A 80 8.11 15.59 5.32
CA GLN A 80 7.52 16.12 4.08
C GLN A 80 6.09 16.67 4.29
N GLY A 81 5.52 16.53 5.48
CA GLY A 81 4.17 17.00 5.82
C GLY A 81 3.05 16.18 5.18
N HIS A 82 3.29 14.90 4.88
CA HIS A 82 2.25 13.98 4.44
C HIS A 82 1.31 13.62 5.59
N ALA A 83 0.05 13.34 5.29
CA ALA A 83 -0.87 12.69 6.22
C ALA A 83 -0.57 11.18 6.23
N VAL A 84 -0.28 10.60 7.40
CA VAL A 84 0.17 9.21 7.49
C VAL A 84 -0.84 8.33 8.21
N GLU A 85 -1.21 7.23 7.56
CA GLU A 85 -2.02 6.15 8.11
C GLU A 85 -1.15 4.89 8.32
N LEU A 86 -0.95 4.50 9.58
CA LEU A 86 -0.30 3.23 9.91
C LEU A 86 -1.35 2.12 10.01
N LEU A 87 -1.38 1.23 9.02
CA LEU A 87 -2.44 0.25 8.83
C LEU A 87 -1.96 -1.17 9.13
N TYR A 88 -2.64 -1.87 10.04
CA TYR A 88 -2.46 -3.32 10.16
C TYR A 88 -3.17 -4.06 9.02
N ARG A 89 -2.60 -5.16 8.56
CA ARG A 89 -3.19 -6.02 7.52
C ARG A 89 -4.67 -6.30 7.75
N ARG A 90 -5.06 -6.63 8.99
CA ARG A 90 -6.46 -6.89 9.34
C ARG A 90 -7.38 -5.70 9.09
N VAL A 91 -6.88 -4.47 9.27
CA VAL A 91 -7.65 -3.24 9.02
C VAL A 91 -7.87 -3.07 7.53
N VAL A 92 -6.84 -3.28 6.72
CA VAL A 92 -6.93 -3.24 5.25
C VAL A 92 -7.94 -4.27 4.75
N LEU A 93 -7.84 -5.53 5.19
CA LEU A 93 -8.75 -6.61 4.79
C LEU A 93 -10.20 -6.31 5.19
N LYS A 94 -10.42 -5.84 6.43
CA LYS A 94 -11.75 -5.47 6.92
C LYS A 94 -12.36 -4.31 6.10
N HIS A 95 -11.57 -3.29 5.80
CA HIS A 95 -12.02 -2.14 5.02
C HIS A 95 -12.45 -2.54 3.60
N LEU A 96 -11.72 -3.48 3.00
CA LEU A 96 -12.01 -4.01 1.67
C LEU A 96 -13.10 -5.10 1.66
N ASP A 97 -13.70 -5.39 2.81
CA ASP A 97 -14.71 -6.45 2.99
C ASP A 97 -14.18 -7.84 2.58
N ILE A 98 -12.91 -8.09 2.85
CA ILE A 98 -12.26 -9.38 2.62
C ILE A 98 -12.34 -10.22 3.88
N SER A 99 -13.22 -11.21 3.86
CA SER A 99 -13.40 -12.20 4.93
C SER A 99 -13.07 -13.60 4.42
N GLY A 100 -12.75 -14.52 5.33
CA GLY A 100 -12.58 -15.94 5.01
C GLY A 100 -11.17 -16.48 5.25
N ARG A 101 -11.07 -17.81 5.10
CA ARG A 101 -9.83 -18.58 5.17
C ARG A 101 -9.31 -18.79 3.74
N GLY A 102 -8.02 -18.65 3.51
CA GLY A 102 -7.42 -18.90 2.21
C GLY A 102 -6.27 -17.95 1.89
N ASN A 103 -5.85 -17.96 0.63
CA ASN A 103 -4.79 -17.04 0.17
C ASN A 103 -5.31 -15.60 0.08
N ARG A 104 -5.08 -14.85 1.17
CA ARG A 104 -5.55 -13.47 1.29
C ARG A 104 -4.95 -12.53 0.25
N ASP A 105 -3.79 -12.84 -0.28
CA ASP A 105 -3.14 -12.02 -1.32
C ASP A 105 -3.91 -12.11 -2.64
N SER A 106 -4.40 -13.31 -2.99
CA SER A 106 -5.27 -13.46 -4.17
C SER A 106 -6.61 -12.75 -4.00
N LEU A 107 -7.17 -12.74 -2.77
CA LEU A 107 -8.43 -12.04 -2.48
C LEU A 107 -8.26 -10.52 -2.56
N VAL A 108 -7.13 -9.99 -2.08
CA VAL A 108 -6.82 -8.56 -2.25
C VAL A 108 -6.73 -8.20 -3.73
N ARG A 109 -5.99 -8.99 -4.52
CA ARG A 109 -5.91 -8.79 -5.97
C ARG A 109 -7.30 -8.81 -6.62
N GLN A 110 -8.11 -9.81 -6.30
CA GLN A 110 -9.47 -9.92 -6.83
C GLN A 110 -10.30 -8.68 -6.47
N ARG A 111 -10.27 -8.25 -5.21
CA ARG A 111 -11.01 -7.08 -4.75
C ARG A 111 -10.58 -5.79 -5.46
N MET A 112 -9.27 -5.62 -5.68
CA MET A 112 -8.76 -4.47 -6.44
C MET A 112 -9.28 -4.49 -7.89
N LEU A 113 -9.33 -5.65 -8.54
CA LEU A 113 -9.88 -5.80 -9.88
C LEU A 113 -11.38 -5.49 -9.94
N GLU A 114 -12.15 -5.90 -8.93
CA GLU A 114 -13.58 -5.60 -8.82
C GLU A 114 -13.85 -4.10 -8.63
N MET A 115 -13.03 -3.42 -7.84
CA MET A 115 -13.13 -1.97 -7.62
C MET A 115 -12.71 -1.14 -8.84
N HIS A 116 -11.93 -1.73 -9.75
CA HIS A 116 -11.41 -1.08 -10.95
C HIS A 116 -11.74 -1.90 -12.20
N PRO A 117 -13.01 -1.99 -12.60
CA PRO A 117 -13.46 -2.93 -13.63
C PRO A 117 -13.02 -2.59 -15.06
N ALA A 118 -12.40 -1.43 -15.28
CA ALA A 118 -11.96 -0.99 -16.61
C ALA A 118 -10.70 -1.73 -17.10
N GLY A 119 -10.69 -3.06 -17.03
CA GLY A 119 -9.61 -3.91 -17.51
C GLY A 119 -9.05 -4.85 -16.44
N LYS A 120 -8.48 -5.96 -16.88
CA LYS A 120 -7.97 -7.04 -16.00
C LYS A 120 -6.52 -6.86 -15.59
N GLY A 121 -5.86 -5.77 -15.97
CA GLY A 121 -4.45 -5.52 -15.71
C GLY A 121 -3.51 -6.46 -16.50
N THR A 122 -3.96 -6.98 -17.64
CA THR A 122 -3.17 -7.84 -18.53
C THR A 122 -2.73 -7.08 -19.79
N LYS A 123 -1.71 -7.58 -20.52
CA LYS A 123 -1.28 -6.98 -21.78
C LYS A 123 -2.42 -6.87 -22.81
N ARG A 124 -3.37 -7.80 -22.81
CA ARG A 124 -4.53 -7.81 -23.72
C ARG A 124 -5.67 -6.93 -23.25
N ASP A 125 -5.75 -6.70 -21.95
CA ASP A 125 -6.80 -5.92 -21.29
C ASP A 125 -6.15 -5.10 -20.17
N PRO A 126 -5.39 -4.03 -20.52
CA PRO A 126 -4.50 -3.36 -19.59
C PRO A 126 -5.22 -2.64 -18.45
N GLY A 127 -6.26 -1.87 -18.73
CA GLY A 127 -6.97 -1.11 -17.69
C GLY A 127 -6.06 -0.32 -16.74
N PRO A 128 -6.64 0.24 -15.68
CA PRO A 128 -5.91 1.05 -14.71
C PRO A 128 -4.95 0.25 -13.81
N LEU A 129 -5.05 -1.07 -13.81
CA LEU A 129 -4.24 -1.97 -12.97
C LEU A 129 -3.12 -2.68 -13.75
N TYR A 130 -2.87 -2.27 -14.99
CA TYR A 130 -1.83 -2.87 -15.80
C TYR A 130 -0.45 -2.68 -15.17
N GLY A 131 0.31 -3.78 -15.08
CA GLY A 131 1.66 -3.79 -14.51
C GLY A 131 1.72 -3.98 -12.99
N VAL A 132 0.58 -3.96 -12.28
CA VAL A 132 0.56 -4.27 -10.85
C VAL A 132 0.83 -5.77 -10.64
N ALA A 133 1.82 -6.11 -9.83
CA ALA A 133 2.25 -7.49 -9.56
C ALA A 133 2.69 -7.65 -8.10
N GLY A 134 2.75 -8.89 -7.61
CA GLY A 134 3.32 -9.25 -6.30
C GLY A 134 2.88 -8.35 -5.15
N HIS A 135 3.82 -7.84 -4.38
CA HIS A 135 3.58 -6.90 -3.28
C HIS A 135 2.99 -5.55 -3.71
N GLY A 136 3.02 -5.21 -4.99
CA GLY A 136 2.36 -4.03 -5.54
C GLY A 136 0.84 -4.04 -5.31
N TRP A 137 0.21 -5.22 -5.30
CA TRP A 137 -1.22 -5.37 -4.98
C TRP A 137 -1.53 -4.98 -3.54
N GLN A 138 -0.64 -5.35 -2.60
CA GLN A 138 -0.79 -5.02 -1.19
C GLN A 138 -0.59 -3.51 -0.98
N ALA A 139 0.47 -2.96 -1.56
CA ALA A 139 0.73 -1.53 -1.51
C ALA A 139 -0.43 -0.72 -2.12
N MET A 140 -1.01 -1.19 -3.23
CA MET A 140 -2.20 -0.55 -3.81
C MET A 140 -3.41 -0.58 -2.88
N ALA A 141 -3.69 -1.73 -2.26
CA ALA A 141 -4.78 -1.86 -1.29
C ALA A 141 -4.59 -0.91 -0.11
N VAL A 142 -3.35 -0.79 0.39
CA VAL A 142 -2.99 0.16 1.46
C VAL A 142 -3.22 1.61 1.02
N ALA A 143 -2.84 1.97 -0.23
CA ALA A 143 -3.07 3.32 -0.76
C ALA A 143 -4.56 3.69 -0.83
N VAL A 144 -5.39 2.76 -1.33
CA VAL A 144 -6.85 2.93 -1.43
C VAL A 144 -7.47 3.10 -0.05
N VAL A 145 -7.14 2.20 0.88
CA VAL A 145 -7.71 2.23 2.24
C VAL A 145 -7.29 3.49 3.00
N ALA A 146 -6.02 3.91 2.88
CA ALA A 146 -5.55 5.14 3.52
C ALA A 146 -6.29 6.38 2.99
N LEU A 147 -6.50 6.46 1.68
CA LEU A 147 -7.22 7.56 1.07
C LEU A 147 -8.68 7.59 1.52
N ASP A 148 -9.38 6.46 1.46
CA ASP A 148 -10.79 6.36 1.86
C ASP A 148 -11.02 6.73 3.33
N ARG A 149 -10.09 6.33 4.21
CA ARG A 149 -10.15 6.67 5.64
C ARG A 149 -9.94 8.16 5.85
N HIS A 150 -8.90 8.71 5.22
CA HIS A 150 -8.61 10.14 5.30
C HIS A 150 -9.78 11.01 4.82
N ASP A 151 -10.39 10.65 3.69
CA ASP A 151 -11.54 11.39 3.13
C ASP A 151 -12.77 11.32 4.06
N ARG A 152 -13.00 10.20 4.73
CA ARG A 152 -14.08 10.06 5.72
C ARG A 152 -13.85 10.92 6.96
N GLU A 153 -12.61 10.98 7.46
CA GLU A 153 -12.25 11.80 8.62
C GLU A 153 -12.32 13.30 8.31
N ALA A 154 -11.95 13.70 7.09
CA ALA A 154 -12.04 15.09 6.63
C ALA A 154 -13.48 15.54 6.33
N GLY A 155 -14.41 14.63 6.10
CA GLY A 155 -15.82 14.91 5.81
C GLY A 155 -16.75 14.80 7.02
N ALA A 156 -16.23 14.40 8.19
CA ALA A 156 -16.96 14.29 9.46
C ALA A 156 -16.77 15.53 10.32
#